data_e09b8fc19aafd5774b7fe9e757b05580
#
_entry.id   e09b8fc19aafd5774b7fe9e757b05580
#
_cell.length_a   1.000
_cell.length_b   1.000
_cell.length_c   1.000
_cell.angle_alpha   90.00
_cell.angle_beta   90.00
_cell.angle_gamma   90.00
#
_symmetry.space_group_name_H-M   'P 1'
#
loop_
_entity.id
_entity.type
_entity.pdbx_description
1 polymer ?
#
loop_
_entity_poly.entity_id
_entity_poly.type
_entity_poly.pdbx_seq_one_letter_code
_entity_poly.pdbx_strand_id
1 'polypeptide(L)'
;MIDAKSMLPESIKTPRMILRRWVKADRDAFAKMNQDPDVMEFFPGLLTREESDAMVDRVEKHFDDHGFGFWAVELPGIVPFAGLIGLGHPRYETHFTPCVEIGWRMAKPYWGFGYATEGAFASLHFAFESLRLPEVVSMTAVTNMKSRNVMEKIGMITNPQEDFDHPLVPMDSPVCRHVLYRIHNPAMRDGLSG
;
A
#
# COMPACT_ATOMS: atom_id res chain seq x y z
N MET A 1 -14.12 -28.57 2.68
CA MET A 1 -13.00 -27.85 2.02
C MET A 1 -12.62 -26.71 2.94
N ILE A 2 -11.40 -26.69 3.45
CA ILE A 2 -10.89 -25.55 4.23
C ILE A 2 -10.73 -24.42 3.23
N ASP A 3 -11.36 -23.27 3.51
CA ASP A 3 -11.25 -22.08 2.68
C ASP A 3 -9.78 -21.64 2.68
N ALA A 4 -9.15 -21.56 1.50
CA ALA A 4 -7.75 -21.14 1.36
C ALA A 4 -7.48 -19.79 2.02
N LYS A 5 -8.50 -18.94 2.15
CA LYS A 5 -8.48 -17.66 2.82
C LYS A 5 -8.28 -17.79 4.34
N SER A 6 -8.81 -18.85 4.97
CA SER A 6 -8.62 -19.10 6.42
C SER A 6 -7.19 -19.51 6.79
N MET A 7 -6.32 -19.75 5.81
CA MET A 7 -4.91 -20.10 6.00
C MET A 7 -3.96 -18.88 5.92
N LEU A 8 -4.48 -17.70 5.53
CA LEU A 8 -3.65 -16.50 5.46
C LEU A 8 -3.40 -15.92 6.87
N PRO A 9 -2.20 -15.43 7.17
CA PRO A 9 -1.89 -14.86 8.47
C PRO A 9 -2.67 -13.57 8.71
N GLU A 10 -3.27 -13.43 9.89
CA GLU A 10 -3.98 -12.21 10.30
C GLU A 10 -3.03 -11.02 10.50
N SER A 11 -1.76 -11.27 10.66
CA SER A 11 -0.71 -10.24 10.82
C SER A 11 0.61 -10.68 10.25
N ILE A 12 1.42 -9.71 9.84
CA ILE A 12 2.79 -9.89 9.37
C ILE A 12 3.72 -9.21 10.38
N LYS A 13 4.64 -9.98 10.97
CA LYS A 13 5.64 -9.44 11.90
C LYS A 13 6.96 -9.19 11.18
N THR A 14 7.55 -8.05 11.44
CA THR A 14 8.90 -7.67 11.00
C THR A 14 9.79 -7.41 12.22
N PRO A 15 11.08 -7.15 12.05
CA PRO A 15 11.96 -6.85 13.19
C PRO A 15 11.49 -5.66 14.05
N ARG A 16 10.79 -4.66 13.46
CA ARG A 16 10.47 -3.41 14.15
C ARG A 16 8.98 -3.07 14.16
N MET A 17 8.13 -3.83 13.44
CA MET A 17 6.71 -3.52 13.36
C MET A 17 5.83 -4.77 13.26
N ILE A 18 4.54 -4.56 13.50
CA ILE A 18 3.49 -5.53 13.25
C ILE A 18 2.52 -4.88 12.27
N LEU A 19 2.33 -5.51 11.12
CA LEU A 19 1.28 -5.19 10.17
C LEU A 19 0.07 -6.05 10.56
N ARG A 20 -1.00 -5.44 11.06
CA ARG A 20 -2.15 -6.16 11.63
C ARG A 20 -3.48 -5.65 11.09
N ARG A 21 -4.55 -6.40 11.30
CA ARG A 21 -5.92 -5.92 11.07
C ARG A 21 -6.18 -4.66 11.90
N TRP A 22 -7.06 -3.83 11.40
CA TRP A 22 -7.45 -2.59 12.07
C TRP A 22 -8.26 -2.85 13.32
N VAL A 23 -8.08 -2.01 14.32
CA VAL A 23 -8.92 -1.98 15.52
C VAL A 23 -9.62 -0.62 15.63
N LYS A 24 -10.71 -0.56 16.39
CA LYS A 24 -11.51 0.67 16.52
C LYS A 24 -10.67 1.89 16.96
N ALA A 25 -9.68 1.66 17.81
CA ALA A 25 -8.80 2.72 18.32
C ALA A 25 -7.89 3.35 17.26
N ASP A 26 -7.63 2.67 16.12
CA ASP A 26 -6.78 3.20 15.05
C ASP A 26 -7.44 4.35 14.29
N ARG A 27 -8.79 4.41 14.28
CA ARG A 27 -9.56 5.37 13.49
C ARG A 27 -9.25 6.83 13.82
N ASP A 28 -9.05 7.15 15.10
CA ASP A 28 -8.74 8.51 15.52
C ASP A 28 -7.35 8.95 15.07
N ALA A 29 -6.36 8.05 15.21
CA ALA A 29 -5.00 8.31 14.76
C ALA A 29 -4.94 8.40 13.21
N PHE A 30 -5.70 7.56 12.51
CA PHE A 30 -5.77 7.59 11.05
C PHE A 30 -6.44 8.85 10.52
N ALA A 31 -7.57 9.28 11.10
CA ALA A 31 -8.22 10.52 10.71
C ALA A 31 -7.30 11.73 10.94
N LYS A 32 -6.59 11.77 12.07
CA LYS A 32 -5.60 12.83 12.33
C LYS A 32 -4.46 12.80 11.29
N MET A 33 -3.98 11.63 10.91
CA MET A 33 -2.94 11.49 9.88
C MET A 33 -3.43 11.98 8.51
N ASN A 34 -4.68 11.74 8.14
CA ASN A 34 -5.29 12.17 6.88
C ASN A 34 -5.63 13.68 6.85
N GLN A 35 -5.52 14.37 7.98
CA GLN A 35 -5.63 15.83 8.09
C GLN A 35 -4.26 16.53 8.11
N ASP A 36 -3.16 15.79 8.10
CA ASP A 36 -1.81 16.34 8.03
C ASP A 36 -1.47 16.68 6.56
N PRO A 37 -1.27 17.97 6.21
CA PRO A 37 -0.99 18.38 4.83
C PRO A 37 0.33 17.80 4.29
N ASP A 38 1.32 17.54 5.13
CA ASP A 38 2.57 16.92 4.70
C ASP A 38 2.35 15.44 4.30
N VAL A 39 1.48 14.73 5.05
CA VAL A 39 1.15 13.34 4.74
C VAL A 39 0.30 13.25 3.48
N MET A 40 -0.57 14.22 3.26
CA MET A 40 -1.52 14.25 2.14
C MET A 40 -1.02 15.07 0.94
N GLU A 41 0.24 15.53 0.95
CA GLU A 41 0.87 16.35 -0.09
C GLU A 41 0.64 15.82 -1.52
N PHE A 42 0.65 14.51 -1.69
CA PHE A 42 0.51 13.84 -2.99
C PHE A 42 -0.85 13.15 -3.19
N PHE A 43 -1.85 13.59 -2.45
CA PHE A 43 -3.25 13.15 -2.60
C PHE A 43 -4.12 14.32 -3.07
N PRO A 44 -5.32 14.07 -3.61
CA PRO A 44 -6.20 15.14 -4.09
C PRO A 44 -6.61 16.16 -3.03
N GLY A 45 -6.50 15.82 -1.74
CA GLY A 45 -6.85 16.69 -0.64
C GLY A 45 -6.78 15.98 0.71
N LEU A 46 -7.06 16.74 1.76
CA LEU A 46 -7.22 16.20 3.10
C LEU A 46 -8.54 15.43 3.19
N LEU A 47 -8.61 14.42 4.06
CA LEU A 47 -9.84 13.68 4.29
C LEU A 47 -10.56 14.20 5.53
N THR A 48 -11.88 14.28 5.47
CA THR A 48 -12.71 14.47 6.66
C THR A 48 -12.64 13.23 7.57
N ARG A 49 -13.23 13.34 8.76
CA ARG A 49 -13.37 12.20 9.67
C ARG A 49 -14.19 11.08 9.03
N GLU A 50 -15.29 11.43 8.42
CA GLU A 50 -16.22 10.49 7.78
C GLU A 50 -15.56 9.77 6.60
N GLU A 51 -14.79 10.49 5.77
CA GLU A 51 -14.05 9.91 4.65
C GLU A 51 -12.95 8.95 5.13
N SER A 52 -12.27 9.31 6.21
CA SER A 52 -11.25 8.46 6.85
C SER A 52 -11.87 7.18 7.42
N ASP A 53 -13.00 7.29 8.14
CA ASP A 53 -13.72 6.14 8.67
C ASP A 53 -14.25 5.23 7.55
N ALA A 54 -14.81 5.80 6.50
CA ALA A 54 -15.25 5.07 5.32
C ALA A 54 -14.09 4.36 4.59
N MET A 55 -12.87 4.94 4.63
CA MET A 55 -11.70 4.26 4.08
C MET A 55 -11.34 3.02 4.91
N VAL A 56 -11.36 3.11 6.25
CA VAL A 56 -11.13 1.95 7.12
C VAL A 56 -12.15 0.85 6.87
N ASP A 57 -13.45 1.20 6.75
CA ASP A 57 -14.52 0.23 6.46
C ASP A 57 -14.27 -0.50 5.14
N ARG A 58 -13.80 0.22 4.10
CA ARG A 58 -13.45 -0.40 2.82
C ARG A 58 -12.23 -1.32 2.92
N VAL A 59 -11.23 -0.94 3.71
CA VAL A 59 -10.03 -1.77 3.93
C VAL A 59 -10.40 -3.05 4.68
N GLU A 60 -11.21 -2.95 5.73
CA GLU A 60 -11.68 -4.12 6.47
C GLU A 60 -12.55 -5.04 5.59
N LYS A 61 -13.44 -4.45 4.77
CA LYS A 61 -14.21 -5.23 3.79
C LYS A 61 -13.29 -5.93 2.78
N HIS A 62 -12.21 -5.27 2.32
CA HIS A 62 -11.25 -5.89 1.42
C HIS A 62 -10.54 -7.10 2.07
N PHE A 63 -10.20 -7.02 3.36
CA PHE A 63 -9.71 -8.16 4.11
C PHE A 63 -10.74 -9.29 4.17
N ASP A 64 -12.01 -8.95 4.42
CA ASP A 64 -13.08 -9.93 4.49
C ASP A 64 -13.34 -10.59 3.13
N ASP A 65 -13.22 -9.87 2.04
CA ASP A 65 -13.44 -10.38 0.68
C ASP A 65 -12.23 -11.17 0.15
N HIS A 66 -10.99 -10.77 0.48
CA HIS A 66 -9.77 -11.29 -0.17
C HIS A 66 -8.75 -11.95 0.79
N GLY A 67 -8.88 -11.75 2.10
CA GLY A 67 -7.94 -12.27 3.10
C GLY A 67 -6.65 -11.44 3.24
N PHE A 68 -6.52 -10.32 2.51
CA PHE A 68 -5.42 -9.38 2.61
C PHE A 68 -5.92 -7.94 2.38
N GLY A 69 -5.10 -6.95 2.70
CA GLY A 69 -5.46 -5.54 2.55
C GLY A 69 -4.33 -4.61 2.95
N PHE A 70 -4.67 -3.35 3.17
CA PHE A 70 -3.77 -2.38 3.78
C PHE A 70 -3.81 -2.55 5.31
N TRP A 71 -2.78 -3.17 5.87
CA TRP A 71 -2.65 -3.38 7.31
C TRP A 71 -2.39 -2.08 8.06
N ALA A 72 -2.92 -1.97 9.26
CA ALA A 72 -2.47 -0.98 10.24
C ALA A 72 -1.06 -1.32 10.71
N VAL A 73 -0.20 -0.31 10.79
CA VAL A 73 1.20 -0.44 11.24
C VAL A 73 1.28 -0.12 12.72
N GLU A 74 1.65 -1.11 13.51
CA GLU A 74 2.00 -0.94 14.93
C GLU A 74 3.52 -0.96 15.09
N LEU A 75 4.07 -0.03 15.87
CA LEU A 75 5.48 -0.01 16.30
C LEU A 75 5.53 -0.39 17.77
N PRO A 76 5.84 -1.68 18.11
CA PRO A 76 5.80 -2.16 19.50
C PRO A 76 6.66 -1.32 20.45
N GLY A 77 6.09 -0.91 21.57
CA GLY A 77 6.77 -0.06 22.56
C GLY A 77 6.91 1.41 22.16
N ILE A 78 6.44 1.82 20.97
CA ILE A 78 6.51 3.19 20.46
C ILE A 78 5.10 3.75 20.27
N VAL A 79 4.29 3.14 19.40
CA VAL A 79 2.93 3.60 19.10
C VAL A 79 2.06 2.46 18.57
N PRO A 80 0.79 2.39 18.98
CA PRO A 80 -0.12 1.36 18.49
C PRO A 80 -0.56 1.55 17.03
N PHE A 81 -0.46 2.77 16.48
CA PHE A 81 -0.76 3.07 15.08
C PHE A 81 0.21 4.14 14.53
N ALA A 82 1.01 3.74 13.55
CA ALA A 82 1.99 4.60 12.89
C ALA A 82 1.62 4.91 11.42
N GLY A 83 0.62 4.23 10.86
CA GLY A 83 0.22 4.37 9.47
C GLY A 83 -0.39 3.09 8.91
N LEU A 84 -0.39 2.99 7.59
CA LEU A 84 -0.83 1.79 6.87
C LEU A 84 0.21 1.37 5.82
N ILE A 85 0.35 0.06 5.63
CA ILE A 85 1.15 -0.57 4.57
C ILE A 85 0.43 -1.83 4.13
N GLY A 86 0.42 -2.14 2.84
CA GLY A 86 -0.16 -3.40 2.38
C GLY A 86 -0.51 -3.44 0.92
N LEU A 87 -1.42 -4.36 0.61
CA LEU A 87 -1.83 -4.72 -0.74
C LEU A 87 -3.30 -4.40 -0.95
N GLY A 88 -3.69 -4.09 -2.17
CA GLY A 88 -5.08 -3.83 -2.51
C GLY A 88 -5.37 -3.99 -3.99
N HIS A 89 -6.64 -3.87 -4.35
CA HIS A 89 -7.06 -3.75 -5.74
C HIS A 89 -7.43 -2.28 -6.00
N PRO A 90 -6.85 -1.64 -7.04
CA PRO A 90 -7.28 -0.31 -7.47
C PRO A 90 -8.78 -0.28 -7.76
N ARG A 91 -9.45 0.81 -7.39
CA ARG A 91 -10.90 0.99 -7.57
C ARG A 91 -11.25 1.80 -8.82
N TYR A 92 -10.36 1.81 -9.78
CA TYR A 92 -10.49 2.49 -11.06
C TYR A 92 -9.91 1.61 -12.16
N GLU A 93 -10.25 1.92 -13.40
CA GLU A 93 -9.77 1.21 -14.56
C GLU A 93 -8.67 2.03 -15.26
N THR A 94 -7.60 1.32 -15.65
CA THR A 94 -6.48 1.84 -16.44
C THR A 94 -5.93 0.72 -17.31
N HIS A 95 -4.90 1.02 -18.13
CA HIS A 95 -4.26 0.04 -19.00
C HIS A 95 -3.59 -1.15 -18.27
N PHE A 96 -3.35 -1.04 -16.97
CA PHE A 96 -2.70 -2.07 -16.14
C PHE A 96 -3.66 -2.79 -15.17
N THR A 97 -4.92 -2.41 -15.12
CA THR A 97 -5.93 -3.11 -14.29
C THR A 97 -6.60 -4.25 -15.07
N PRO A 98 -7.06 -5.33 -14.41
CA PRO A 98 -6.98 -5.60 -12.97
C PRO A 98 -5.58 -5.96 -12.50
N CYS A 99 -5.20 -5.51 -11.30
CA CYS A 99 -3.91 -5.81 -10.69
C CYS A 99 -4.00 -5.80 -9.17
N VAL A 100 -2.94 -6.24 -8.49
CA VAL A 100 -2.75 -6.00 -7.07
C VAL A 100 -1.70 -4.90 -6.91
N GLU A 101 -2.06 -3.86 -6.19
CA GLU A 101 -1.16 -2.78 -5.84
C GLU A 101 -0.56 -2.97 -4.45
N ILE A 102 0.66 -2.45 -4.27
CA ILE A 102 1.26 -2.23 -2.95
C ILE A 102 1.33 -0.73 -2.66
N GLY A 103 1.01 -0.35 -1.44
CA GLY A 103 1.07 1.05 -1.02
C GLY A 103 1.37 1.21 0.47
N TRP A 104 1.71 2.44 0.83
CA TRP A 104 2.02 2.85 2.20
C TRP A 104 1.64 4.30 2.43
N ARG A 105 1.25 4.58 3.68
CA ARG A 105 1.09 5.94 4.21
C ARG A 105 1.47 5.92 5.68
N MET A 106 2.54 6.60 6.03
CA MET A 106 3.05 6.68 7.39
C MET A 106 2.80 8.08 7.96
N ALA A 107 2.45 8.17 9.23
CA ALA A 107 2.39 9.44 9.94
C ALA A 107 3.78 10.09 9.99
N LYS A 108 3.82 11.41 9.83
CA LYS A 108 5.05 12.21 9.67
C LYS A 108 6.11 11.95 10.74
N PRO A 109 5.80 11.76 12.05
CA PRO A 109 6.81 11.48 13.06
C PRO A 109 7.62 10.19 12.83
N TYR A 110 7.16 9.30 11.96
CA TYR A 110 7.78 8.00 11.68
C TYR A 110 8.47 7.93 10.31
N TRP A 111 8.61 9.07 9.62
CA TRP A 111 9.37 9.16 8.37
C TRP A 111 10.88 9.12 8.60
N GLY A 112 11.62 8.66 7.60
CA GLY A 112 13.10 8.63 7.64
C GLY A 112 13.69 7.41 8.36
N PHE A 113 12.90 6.64 9.11
CA PHE A 113 13.38 5.47 9.85
C PHE A 113 13.40 4.16 9.04
N GLY A 114 12.94 4.21 7.78
CA GLY A 114 12.89 3.04 6.91
C GLY A 114 11.69 2.11 7.13
N TYR A 115 10.73 2.48 7.96
CA TYR A 115 9.54 1.66 8.23
C TYR A 115 8.73 1.34 6.98
N ALA A 116 8.50 2.32 6.09
CA ALA A 116 7.77 2.08 4.85
C ALA A 116 8.46 1.02 3.97
N THR A 117 9.79 1.08 3.84
CA THR A 117 10.58 0.11 3.09
C THR A 117 10.50 -1.29 3.71
N GLU A 118 10.65 -1.39 5.05
CA GLU A 118 10.60 -2.67 5.77
C GLU A 118 9.23 -3.33 5.65
N GLY A 119 8.15 -2.57 5.86
CA GLY A 119 6.79 -3.09 5.72
C GLY A 119 6.42 -3.44 4.29
N ALA A 120 6.91 -2.67 3.30
CA ALA A 120 6.71 -2.97 1.90
C ALA A 120 7.42 -4.28 1.48
N PHE A 121 8.65 -4.52 1.93
CA PHE A 121 9.33 -5.81 1.73
C PHE A 121 8.52 -6.98 2.32
N ALA A 122 8.02 -6.82 3.54
CA ALA A 122 7.21 -7.86 4.19
C ALA A 122 5.89 -8.12 3.44
N SER A 123 5.26 -7.06 2.91
CA SER A 123 4.05 -7.17 2.10
C SER A 123 4.32 -7.83 0.74
N LEU A 124 5.46 -7.54 0.08
CA LEU A 124 5.86 -8.22 -1.16
C LEU A 124 6.16 -9.70 -0.92
N HIS A 125 6.85 -10.03 0.17
CA HIS A 125 7.09 -11.43 0.55
C HIS A 125 5.76 -12.17 0.73
N PHE A 126 4.81 -11.59 1.44
CA PHE A 126 3.47 -12.14 1.58
C PHE A 126 2.77 -12.30 0.22
N ALA A 127 2.84 -11.29 -0.67
CA ALA A 127 2.25 -11.33 -2.00
C ALA A 127 2.80 -12.50 -2.84
N PHE A 128 4.10 -12.74 -2.77
CA PHE A 128 4.73 -13.75 -3.60
C PHE A 128 4.71 -15.16 -2.99
N GLU A 129 4.89 -15.28 -1.67
CA GLU A 129 4.94 -16.58 -1.01
C GLU A 129 3.57 -17.12 -0.60
N SER A 130 2.69 -16.25 -0.09
CA SER A 130 1.37 -16.68 0.41
C SER A 130 0.29 -16.58 -0.66
N LEU A 131 0.23 -15.46 -1.40
CA LEU A 131 -0.78 -15.24 -2.44
C LEU A 131 -0.35 -15.77 -3.81
N ARG A 132 0.94 -16.11 -3.99
CA ARG A 132 1.49 -16.59 -5.26
C ARG A 132 1.21 -15.67 -6.44
N LEU A 133 1.20 -14.36 -6.20
CA LEU A 133 0.97 -13.39 -7.25
C LEU A 133 2.13 -13.39 -8.26
N PRO A 134 1.85 -13.27 -9.56
CA PRO A 134 2.91 -13.16 -10.57
C PRO A 134 3.57 -11.78 -10.58
N GLU A 135 2.82 -10.75 -10.23
CA GLU A 135 3.25 -9.35 -10.28
C GLU A 135 2.53 -8.55 -9.18
N VAL A 136 3.20 -7.50 -8.73
CA VAL A 136 2.64 -6.44 -7.88
C VAL A 136 3.03 -5.10 -8.48
N VAL A 137 2.10 -4.15 -8.50
CA VAL A 137 2.34 -2.78 -8.97
C VAL A 137 2.32 -1.78 -7.83
N SER A 138 2.88 -0.60 -8.06
CA SER A 138 2.73 0.56 -7.18
C SER A 138 2.68 1.82 -8.01
N MET A 139 1.88 2.80 -7.61
CA MET A 139 1.78 4.05 -8.34
C MET A 139 1.82 5.24 -7.39
N THR A 140 2.31 6.37 -7.89
CA THR A 140 2.34 7.63 -7.15
C THR A 140 2.49 8.80 -8.09
N ALA A 141 2.16 10.02 -7.63
CA ALA A 141 2.43 11.24 -8.40
C ALA A 141 3.91 11.32 -8.80
N VAL A 142 4.20 11.75 -10.02
CA VAL A 142 5.58 11.82 -10.57
C VAL A 142 6.55 12.59 -9.67
N THR A 143 6.04 13.57 -8.93
CA THR A 143 6.81 14.43 -8.02
C THR A 143 7.05 13.83 -6.64
N ASN A 144 6.39 12.71 -6.30
CA ASN A 144 6.53 12.07 -4.99
C ASN A 144 7.81 11.23 -4.89
N MET A 145 8.94 11.90 -4.81
CA MET A 145 10.25 11.24 -4.74
C MET A 145 10.41 10.36 -3.49
N LYS A 146 9.71 10.68 -2.39
CA LYS A 146 9.75 9.87 -1.16
C LYS A 146 9.20 8.46 -1.42
N SER A 147 8.03 8.33 -2.05
CA SER A 147 7.46 7.04 -2.42
C SER A 147 8.26 6.33 -3.50
N ARG A 148 8.72 7.05 -4.54
CA ARG A 148 9.55 6.46 -5.61
C ARG A 148 10.83 5.84 -5.05
N ASN A 149 11.51 6.51 -4.11
CA ASN A 149 12.68 5.96 -3.44
C ASN A 149 12.38 4.66 -2.65
N VAL A 150 11.19 4.51 -2.10
CA VAL A 150 10.78 3.25 -1.46
C VAL A 150 10.56 2.17 -2.52
N MET A 151 9.83 2.47 -3.62
CA MET A 151 9.61 1.55 -4.73
C MET A 151 10.92 1.00 -5.29
N GLU A 152 11.90 1.88 -5.53
CA GLU A 152 13.22 1.50 -6.03
C GLU A 152 14.00 0.62 -5.03
N LYS A 153 13.96 0.96 -3.73
CA LYS A 153 14.61 0.17 -2.67
C LYS A 153 14.05 -1.24 -2.53
N ILE A 154 12.77 -1.43 -2.81
CA ILE A 154 12.14 -2.77 -2.77
C ILE A 154 12.25 -3.51 -4.10
N GLY A 155 13.02 -2.98 -5.06
CA GLY A 155 13.34 -3.65 -6.32
C GLY A 155 12.28 -3.48 -7.42
N MET A 156 11.35 -2.55 -7.29
CA MET A 156 10.40 -2.24 -8.35
C MET A 156 11.07 -1.43 -9.45
N ILE A 157 10.63 -1.64 -10.68
CA ILE A 157 11.09 -0.93 -11.88
C ILE A 157 9.95 -0.12 -12.49
N THR A 158 10.27 0.99 -13.15
CA THR A 158 9.32 1.84 -13.86
C THR A 158 9.68 1.92 -15.35
N ASN A 159 8.66 2.12 -16.18
CA ASN A 159 8.80 2.45 -17.58
C ASN A 159 8.01 3.74 -17.83
N PRO A 160 8.65 4.84 -18.26
CA PRO A 160 7.97 6.12 -18.51
C PRO A 160 6.83 6.05 -19.54
N GLN A 161 6.79 5.02 -20.39
CA GLN A 161 5.70 4.81 -21.35
C GLN A 161 4.41 4.32 -20.67
N GLU A 162 4.49 3.85 -19.42
CA GLU A 162 3.36 3.42 -18.62
C GLU A 162 2.85 4.50 -17.65
N ASP A 163 3.48 5.69 -17.65
CA ASP A 163 2.99 6.82 -16.85
C ASP A 163 1.58 7.21 -17.31
N PHE A 164 0.70 7.53 -16.37
CA PHE A 164 -0.71 7.78 -16.64
C PHE A 164 -1.27 8.93 -15.82
N ASP A 165 -2.39 9.48 -16.28
CA ASP A 165 -3.16 10.43 -15.50
C ASP A 165 -4.15 9.68 -14.63
N HIS A 166 -4.11 9.92 -13.31
CA HIS A 166 -4.89 9.16 -12.35
C HIS A 166 -6.38 9.48 -12.47
N PRO A 167 -7.27 8.50 -12.78
CA PRO A 167 -8.65 8.77 -13.16
C PRO A 167 -9.50 9.46 -12.07
N LEU A 168 -9.12 9.33 -10.80
CA LEU A 168 -9.82 9.93 -9.67
C LEU A 168 -9.20 11.27 -9.21
N VAL A 169 -8.26 11.82 -9.97
CA VAL A 169 -7.60 13.09 -9.68
C VAL A 169 -7.96 14.09 -10.76
N PRO A 170 -8.38 15.33 -10.42
CA PRO A 170 -8.67 16.37 -11.41
C PRO A 170 -7.47 16.57 -12.36
N MET A 171 -7.75 16.72 -13.66
CA MET A 171 -6.72 16.83 -14.71
C MET A 171 -5.78 18.03 -14.54
N ASP A 172 -6.25 19.10 -13.91
CA ASP A 172 -5.51 20.34 -13.60
C ASP A 172 -4.73 20.25 -12.28
N SER A 173 -4.89 19.15 -11.55
CA SER A 173 -4.15 18.94 -10.30
C SER A 173 -2.67 18.64 -10.55
N PRO A 174 -1.74 19.25 -9.80
CA PRO A 174 -0.31 18.97 -9.91
C PRO A 174 0.06 17.52 -9.56
N VAL A 175 -0.85 16.80 -8.92
CA VAL A 175 -0.67 15.38 -8.57
C VAL A 175 -1.44 14.44 -9.49
N CYS A 176 -1.98 14.91 -10.63
CA CYS A 176 -2.72 14.07 -11.56
C CYS A 176 -1.82 13.04 -12.26
N ARG A 177 -0.66 13.48 -12.75
CA ARG A 177 0.27 12.59 -13.45
C ARG A 177 0.99 11.65 -12.50
N HIS A 178 0.86 10.33 -12.75
CA HIS A 178 1.43 9.25 -11.95
C HIS A 178 2.46 8.44 -12.72
N VAL A 179 3.47 7.94 -12.00
CA VAL A 179 4.38 6.89 -12.45
C VAL A 179 3.85 5.54 -12.02
N LEU A 180 4.04 4.53 -12.88
CA LEU A 180 3.76 3.14 -12.56
C LEU A 180 5.07 2.39 -12.34
N TYR A 181 5.16 1.68 -11.22
CA TYR A 181 6.24 0.77 -10.87
C TYR A 181 5.71 -0.67 -10.80
N ARG A 182 6.54 -1.64 -11.23
CA ARG A 182 6.21 -3.06 -11.24
C ARG A 182 7.30 -3.88 -10.60
N ILE A 183 6.91 -5.00 -9.99
CA ILE A 183 7.83 -6.05 -9.57
C ILE A 183 7.19 -7.41 -9.85
N HIS A 184 7.92 -8.26 -10.56
CA HIS A 184 7.50 -9.63 -10.85
C HIS A 184 8.00 -10.59 -9.78
N ASN A 185 7.22 -11.64 -9.54
CA ASN A 185 7.61 -12.71 -8.63
C ASN A 185 8.91 -13.38 -9.13
N PRO A 186 10.01 -13.33 -8.36
CA PRO A 186 11.27 -13.94 -8.77
C PRO A 186 11.15 -15.43 -9.07
N ALA A 187 10.35 -16.16 -8.28
CA ALA A 187 10.15 -17.60 -8.44
C ALA A 187 9.44 -17.99 -9.76
N MET A 188 8.79 -17.04 -10.44
CA MET A 188 8.14 -17.28 -11.72
C MET A 188 8.98 -16.88 -12.93
N ARG A 189 10.13 -16.21 -12.73
CA ARG A 189 11.05 -15.84 -13.82
C ARG A 189 11.82 -17.05 -14.36
N ASP A 190 12.09 -18.05 -13.53
CA ASP A 190 12.88 -19.22 -13.91
C ASP A 190 12.10 -20.25 -14.74
N GLY A 191 10.79 -20.09 -14.88
CA GLY A 191 9.91 -20.98 -15.67
C GLY A 191 9.77 -20.62 -17.16
N LEU A 192 10.33 -19.51 -17.61
CA LEU A 192 10.22 -19.02 -19.02
C LEU A 192 11.49 -19.23 -19.85
N SER A 193 12.49 -19.93 -19.31
CA SER A 193 13.76 -20.26 -19.98
C SER A 193 13.87 -21.78 -20.19
N GLY A 194 12.85 -22.38 -20.75
CA GLY A 194 12.80 -23.78 -21.14
C GLY A 194 12.26 -23.92 -22.55
#